data_81725aad1e0296bafbccf6a1912091f2
#
_entry.id   81725aad1e0296bafbccf6a1912091f2
#
_cell.length_a   1.000
_cell.length_b   1.000
_cell.length_c   1.000
_cell.angle_alpha   90.00
_cell.angle_beta   90.00
_cell.angle_gamma   90.00
#
_symmetry.space_group_name_H-M   'P 1'
#
loop_
_entity.id
_entity.type
_entity.pdbx_description
1 polymer ?
#
loop_
_entity_poly.entity_id
_entity_poly.type
_entity_poly.pdbx_seq_one_letter_code
_entity_poly.pdbx_strand_id
1 'polypeptide(L)'
;VSVNLEHGYIFRTTHDNFRAGKKVIVHKGGTGSGKTYDLMLFLLAIAYLYKDKIITVVSESKPHLDIGAIRILRSILIKNGMYRDEDYNKSTSVWTCRQTGSVIEFFSADRIDKALGARRFLLFGNEVNSLKFEVFDELARRSEFVLMDFNPTQQFWLEKFLQYYEDHVVITSNYTHNPFLPDTERQRIEKRAAMDSNFRRIHIDCEYGSYEGLVFNAFNIIEQLPEGIDYTYGLDWGYSNDPTALVKIGIRGDDLFIDEQLYRTGLTNADLTGMLPGFGIRARYEEIVADSAEPKSIEDLRRAGFNIKPAAKGPDSIRAGIDMIKQHHIHVTARSVNVIKELRNYSWVMD
;
A
#
# COMPACT_ATOMS: atom_id res chain seq x y z
N VAL A 1 16.06 -8.97 -37.77
CA VAL A 1 16.03 -7.51 -37.69
C VAL A 1 16.50 -7.15 -36.28
N SER A 2 17.72 -6.61 -36.13
CA SER A 2 18.17 -6.05 -34.87
C SER A 2 17.43 -4.74 -34.63
N VAL A 3 16.48 -4.71 -33.71
CA VAL A 3 15.81 -3.48 -33.29
C VAL A 3 16.70 -2.84 -32.23
N ASN A 4 17.29 -1.71 -32.55
CA ASN A 4 18.04 -0.93 -31.57
C ASN A 4 17.06 -0.05 -30.81
N LEU A 5 16.59 -0.52 -29.66
CA LEU A 5 15.66 0.20 -28.79
C LEU A 5 16.45 1.19 -27.89
N GLU A 6 16.09 2.47 -27.95
CA GLU A 6 16.61 3.45 -27.00
C GLU A 6 16.12 3.10 -25.59
N HIS A 7 17.04 2.97 -24.66
CA HIS A 7 16.74 2.59 -23.29
C HIS A 7 17.51 3.44 -22.27
N GLY A 8 16.94 3.59 -21.09
CA GLY A 8 17.49 4.38 -20.01
C GLY A 8 18.33 3.57 -19.00
N TYR A 9 18.61 4.22 -17.90
CA TYR A 9 19.34 3.66 -16.75
C TYR A 9 18.62 2.44 -16.15
N ILE A 10 17.32 2.51 -16.03
CA ILE A 10 16.49 1.48 -15.38
C ILE A 10 16.52 0.19 -16.19
N PHE A 11 16.38 0.28 -17.52
CA PHE A 11 16.52 -0.90 -18.37
C PHE A 11 17.87 -1.60 -18.18
N ARG A 12 18.98 -0.84 -18.23
CA ARG A 12 20.34 -1.41 -18.11
C ARG A 12 20.53 -2.09 -16.77
N THR A 13 20.18 -1.41 -15.69
CA THR A 13 20.35 -1.98 -14.33
C THR A 13 19.46 -3.19 -14.11
N THR A 14 18.23 -3.21 -14.66
CA THR A 14 17.35 -4.38 -14.63
C THR A 14 17.98 -5.55 -15.39
N HIS A 15 18.44 -5.30 -16.62
CA HIS A 15 19.06 -6.31 -17.45
C HIS A 15 20.31 -6.93 -16.81
N ASP A 16 21.19 -6.10 -16.24
CA ASP A 16 22.43 -6.57 -15.61
C ASP A 16 22.14 -7.43 -14.37
N ASN A 17 21.21 -7.02 -13.53
CA ASN A 17 20.81 -7.80 -12.36
C ASN A 17 20.06 -9.09 -12.75
N PHE A 18 19.20 -9.05 -13.76
CA PHE A 18 18.58 -10.24 -14.30
C PHE A 18 19.60 -11.24 -14.81
N ARG A 19 20.60 -10.80 -15.58
CA ARG A 19 21.73 -11.65 -16.04
C ARG A 19 22.61 -12.18 -14.92
N ALA A 20 22.74 -11.41 -13.83
CA ALA A 20 23.44 -11.86 -12.63
C ALA A 20 22.62 -12.88 -11.79
N GLY A 21 21.41 -13.24 -12.25
CA GLY A 21 20.56 -14.25 -11.61
C GLY A 21 19.73 -13.77 -10.44
N LYS A 22 19.61 -12.44 -10.22
CA LYS A 22 18.75 -11.89 -9.17
C LYS A 22 17.31 -12.27 -9.43
N LYS A 23 16.69 -12.93 -8.47
CA LYS A 23 15.31 -13.44 -8.59
C LYS A 23 14.26 -12.34 -8.33
N VAL A 24 14.58 -11.37 -7.49
CA VAL A 24 13.71 -10.23 -7.19
C VAL A 24 14.45 -8.93 -7.46
N ILE A 25 13.92 -8.11 -8.37
CA ILE A 25 14.47 -6.81 -8.72
C ILE A 25 13.43 -5.75 -8.42
N VAL A 26 13.75 -4.80 -7.55
CA VAL A 26 12.85 -3.75 -7.08
C VAL A 26 13.35 -2.40 -7.54
N HIS A 27 12.51 -1.63 -8.22
CA HIS A 27 12.78 -0.24 -8.60
C HIS A 27 12.01 0.72 -7.69
N LYS A 28 12.71 1.27 -6.73
CA LYS A 28 12.25 2.34 -5.85
C LYS A 28 12.58 3.68 -6.48
N GLY A 29 11.61 4.54 -6.73
CA GLY A 29 12.01 5.80 -7.35
C GLY A 29 10.96 6.87 -7.50
N GLY A 30 11.44 8.08 -7.80
CA GLY A 30 10.61 9.27 -7.99
C GLY A 30 9.87 9.33 -9.33
N THR A 31 8.99 10.31 -9.43
CA THR A 31 8.34 10.66 -10.70
C THR A 31 9.38 11.14 -11.73
N GLY A 32 9.09 10.94 -13.01
CA GLY A 32 9.98 11.34 -14.10
C GLY A 32 11.21 10.46 -14.30
N SER A 33 11.47 9.46 -13.46
CA SER A 33 12.63 8.55 -13.59
C SER A 33 12.55 7.61 -14.80
N GLY A 34 11.37 7.44 -15.43
CA GLY A 34 11.17 6.57 -16.58
C GLY A 34 10.97 5.09 -16.24
N LYS A 35 10.72 4.75 -14.95
CA LYS A 35 10.60 3.35 -14.48
C LYS A 35 9.68 2.51 -15.36
N THR A 36 8.43 2.87 -15.45
CA THR A 36 7.43 2.04 -16.14
C THR A 36 7.76 1.86 -17.62
N TYR A 37 8.32 2.90 -18.29
CA TYR A 37 8.72 2.80 -19.69
C TYR A 37 9.86 1.79 -19.88
N ASP A 38 10.96 1.96 -19.16
CA ASP A 38 12.15 1.10 -19.26
C ASP A 38 11.84 -0.34 -18.83
N LEU A 39 10.99 -0.53 -17.82
CA LEU A 39 10.58 -1.86 -17.38
C LEU A 39 9.69 -2.54 -18.42
N MET A 40 8.73 -1.84 -19.01
CA MET A 40 7.92 -2.39 -20.12
C MET A 40 8.78 -2.71 -21.34
N LEU A 41 9.79 -1.91 -21.62
CA LEU A 41 10.78 -2.18 -22.68
C LEU A 41 11.59 -3.46 -22.37
N PHE A 42 11.98 -3.63 -21.11
CA PHE A 42 12.66 -4.85 -20.64
C PHE A 42 11.77 -6.09 -20.79
N LEU A 43 10.49 -6.02 -20.40
CA LEU A 43 9.56 -7.14 -20.60
C LEU A 43 9.40 -7.49 -22.09
N LEU A 44 9.33 -6.48 -22.94
CA LEU A 44 9.27 -6.68 -24.39
C LEU A 44 10.53 -7.38 -24.89
N ALA A 45 11.72 -6.96 -24.45
CA ALA A 45 12.97 -7.63 -24.79
C ALA A 45 13.00 -9.11 -24.35
N ILE A 46 12.53 -9.41 -23.13
CA ILE A 46 12.38 -10.79 -22.63
C ILE A 46 11.44 -11.59 -23.53
N ALA A 47 10.29 -11.02 -23.94
CA ALA A 47 9.34 -11.70 -24.81
C ALA A 47 9.94 -12.03 -26.19
N TYR A 48 10.84 -11.22 -26.72
CA TYR A 48 11.54 -11.47 -27.98
C TYR A 48 12.73 -12.42 -27.86
N LEU A 49 13.36 -12.51 -26.68
CA LEU A 49 14.56 -13.36 -26.47
C LEU A 49 14.22 -14.79 -26.07
N TYR A 50 13.14 -15.01 -25.35
CA TYR A 50 12.77 -16.32 -24.81
C TYR A 50 11.51 -16.84 -25.48
N LYS A 51 11.47 -18.15 -25.78
CA LYS A 51 10.31 -18.79 -26.41
C LYS A 51 9.30 -19.29 -25.40
N ASP A 52 8.03 -19.18 -25.75
CA ASP A 52 6.88 -19.72 -24.99
C ASP A 52 6.85 -19.34 -23.52
N LYS A 53 7.23 -18.08 -23.22
CA LYS A 53 7.23 -17.56 -21.85
C LYS A 53 5.98 -16.74 -21.55
N ILE A 54 5.48 -16.93 -20.34
CA ILE A 54 4.39 -16.12 -19.77
C ILE A 54 5.02 -15.02 -18.91
N ILE A 55 4.76 -13.77 -19.29
CA ILE A 55 5.15 -12.57 -18.56
C ILE A 55 3.86 -11.91 -18.08
N THR A 56 3.70 -11.76 -16.78
CA THR A 56 2.49 -11.18 -16.18
C THR A 56 2.79 -9.80 -15.62
N VAL A 57 1.98 -8.82 -15.99
CA VAL A 57 1.96 -7.47 -15.40
C VAL A 57 0.73 -7.33 -14.53
N VAL A 58 0.93 -6.99 -13.25
CA VAL A 58 -0.16 -6.77 -12.30
C VAL A 58 -0.13 -5.34 -11.76
N SER A 59 -1.30 -4.73 -11.64
CA SER A 59 -1.50 -3.44 -10.98
C SER A 59 -2.82 -3.46 -10.20
N GLU A 60 -3.08 -2.43 -9.41
CA GLU A 60 -4.24 -2.33 -8.52
C GLU A 60 -5.57 -2.53 -9.27
N SER A 61 -5.74 -1.85 -10.41
CA SER A 61 -6.99 -1.85 -11.16
C SER A 61 -6.79 -1.85 -12.68
N LYS A 62 -7.85 -2.26 -13.40
CA LYS A 62 -7.83 -2.24 -14.87
C LYS A 62 -7.62 -0.83 -15.45
N PRO A 63 -8.24 0.25 -14.94
CA PRO A 63 -7.93 1.61 -15.41
C PRO A 63 -6.45 1.99 -15.26
N HIS A 64 -5.79 1.61 -14.15
CA HIS A 64 -4.35 1.84 -13.98
C HIS A 64 -3.52 1.13 -15.04
N LEU A 65 -3.84 -0.12 -15.36
CA LEU A 65 -3.18 -0.86 -16.44
C LEU A 65 -3.38 -0.20 -17.81
N ASP A 66 -4.60 0.21 -18.12
CA ASP A 66 -4.94 0.80 -19.43
C ASP A 66 -4.24 2.13 -19.67
N ILE A 67 -4.20 3.00 -18.66
CA ILE A 67 -3.55 4.32 -18.73
C ILE A 67 -2.02 4.18 -18.60
N GLY A 68 -1.54 3.22 -17.84
CA GLY A 68 -0.14 2.96 -17.53
C GLY A 68 0.51 1.95 -18.47
N ALA A 69 0.74 0.74 -17.97
CA ALA A 69 1.57 -0.29 -18.60
C ALA A 69 1.12 -0.68 -20.02
N ILE A 70 -0.19 -0.85 -20.27
CA ILE A 70 -0.73 -1.24 -21.58
C ILE A 70 -0.50 -0.11 -22.60
N ARG A 71 -0.80 1.14 -22.22
CA ARG A 71 -0.59 2.28 -23.08
C ARG A 71 0.89 2.47 -23.42
N ILE A 72 1.77 2.24 -22.44
CA ILE A 72 3.23 2.33 -22.64
C ILE A 72 3.71 1.23 -23.59
N LEU A 73 3.31 -0.03 -23.37
CA LEU A 73 3.65 -1.12 -24.31
C LEU A 73 3.23 -0.77 -25.75
N ARG A 74 1.98 -0.33 -25.91
CA ARG A 74 1.47 0.08 -27.24
C ARG A 74 2.31 1.21 -27.84
N SER A 75 2.66 2.21 -27.06
CA SER A 75 3.50 3.34 -27.51
C SER A 75 4.89 2.86 -27.97
N ILE A 76 5.53 1.96 -27.20
CA ILE A 76 6.82 1.38 -27.57
C ILE A 76 6.71 0.62 -28.91
N LEU A 77 5.69 -0.22 -29.05
CA LEU A 77 5.47 -1.01 -30.28
C LEU A 77 5.21 -0.10 -31.49
N ILE A 78 4.41 0.96 -31.35
CA ILE A 78 4.12 1.93 -32.43
C ILE A 78 5.39 2.69 -32.83
N LYS A 79 6.11 3.25 -31.83
CA LYS A 79 7.34 4.03 -32.06
C LYS A 79 8.39 3.24 -32.86
N ASN A 80 8.41 1.93 -32.67
CA ASN A 80 9.40 1.05 -33.30
C ASN A 80 8.86 0.25 -34.50
N GLY A 81 7.66 0.59 -35.01
CA GLY A 81 7.07 -0.08 -36.18
C GLY A 81 6.71 -1.57 -35.93
N MET A 82 6.56 -1.97 -34.68
CA MET A 82 6.31 -3.35 -34.25
C MET A 82 4.83 -3.60 -33.89
N TYR A 83 4.00 -2.56 -33.88
CA TYR A 83 2.61 -2.66 -33.48
C TYR A 83 1.75 -3.32 -34.57
N ARG A 84 0.94 -4.29 -34.15
CA ARG A 84 -0.11 -4.93 -34.97
C ARG A 84 -1.32 -5.18 -34.10
N ASP A 85 -2.52 -4.86 -34.60
CA ASP A 85 -3.76 -5.04 -33.84
C ASP A 85 -4.04 -6.50 -33.49
N GLU A 86 -3.63 -7.43 -34.37
CA GLU A 86 -3.86 -8.87 -34.22
C GLU A 86 -3.00 -9.49 -33.09
N ASP A 87 -1.91 -8.84 -32.69
CA ASP A 87 -1.03 -9.35 -31.61
C ASP A 87 -1.58 -9.05 -30.22
N TYR A 88 -2.59 -8.18 -30.11
CA TYR A 88 -3.18 -7.80 -28.83
C TYR A 88 -4.66 -8.17 -28.73
N ASN A 89 -4.96 -9.11 -27.85
CA ASN A 89 -6.33 -9.49 -27.53
C ASN A 89 -6.90 -8.57 -26.43
N LYS A 90 -7.81 -7.67 -26.81
CA LYS A 90 -8.42 -6.69 -25.90
C LYS A 90 -9.29 -7.33 -24.82
N SER A 91 -9.96 -8.46 -25.11
CA SER A 91 -10.87 -9.10 -24.16
C SER A 91 -10.13 -9.81 -23.03
N THR A 92 -8.96 -10.36 -23.32
CA THR A 92 -8.12 -11.05 -22.34
C THR A 92 -6.96 -10.19 -21.83
N SER A 93 -6.74 -9.02 -22.45
CA SER A 93 -5.60 -8.14 -22.17
C SER A 93 -4.24 -8.84 -22.30
N VAL A 94 -4.07 -9.60 -23.41
CA VAL A 94 -2.84 -10.36 -23.70
C VAL A 94 -2.23 -9.88 -25.01
N TRP A 95 -0.95 -9.54 -24.96
CA TRP A 95 -0.13 -9.31 -26.15
C TRP A 95 0.74 -10.54 -26.42
N THR A 96 0.83 -10.98 -27.68
CA THR A 96 1.59 -12.17 -28.10
C THR A 96 2.73 -11.78 -29.03
N CYS A 97 3.94 -12.21 -28.70
CA CYS A 97 5.10 -12.10 -29.58
C CYS A 97 5.07 -13.23 -30.64
N ARG A 98 4.81 -12.88 -31.87
CA ARG A 98 4.71 -13.89 -32.98
C ARG A 98 6.00 -14.66 -33.22
N GLN A 99 7.16 -14.08 -32.94
CA GLN A 99 8.46 -14.69 -33.21
C GLN A 99 8.79 -15.81 -32.23
N THR A 100 8.34 -15.69 -31.00
CA THR A 100 8.72 -16.58 -29.91
C THR A 100 7.53 -17.34 -29.29
N GLY A 101 6.29 -16.93 -29.57
CA GLY A 101 5.10 -17.43 -28.89
C GLY A 101 4.94 -16.91 -27.45
N SER A 102 5.88 -16.13 -26.96
CA SER A 102 5.79 -15.56 -25.60
C SER A 102 4.69 -14.51 -25.49
N VAL A 103 4.09 -14.42 -24.32
CA VAL A 103 2.98 -13.51 -24.06
C VAL A 103 3.28 -12.52 -22.93
N ILE A 104 2.75 -11.32 -23.08
CA ILE A 104 2.65 -10.34 -21.97
C ILE A 104 1.17 -10.20 -21.65
N GLU A 105 0.76 -10.66 -20.48
CA GLU A 105 -0.60 -10.60 -19.98
C GLU A 105 -0.75 -9.56 -18.89
N PHE A 106 -1.91 -8.91 -18.83
CA PHE A 106 -2.18 -7.83 -17.90
C PHE A 106 -3.37 -8.17 -17.01
N PHE A 107 -3.15 -8.20 -15.69
CA PHE A 107 -4.18 -8.48 -14.70
C PHE A 107 -4.30 -7.35 -13.70
N SER A 108 -5.53 -7.06 -13.29
CA SER A 108 -5.80 -6.21 -12.13
C SER A 108 -5.99 -7.06 -10.87
N ALA A 109 -5.54 -6.53 -9.74
CA ALA A 109 -5.56 -7.22 -8.46
C ALA A 109 -6.97 -7.62 -7.98
N ASP A 110 -8.01 -6.95 -8.46
CA ASP A 110 -9.43 -7.24 -8.20
C ASP A 110 -9.96 -8.49 -8.96
N ARG A 111 -9.20 -9.00 -9.94
CA ARG A 111 -9.58 -10.17 -10.77
C ARG A 111 -8.60 -11.33 -10.67
N ILE A 112 -7.93 -11.44 -9.55
CA ILE A 112 -6.81 -12.35 -9.37
C ILE A 112 -7.17 -13.82 -9.45
N ASP A 113 -8.43 -14.19 -9.15
CA ASP A 113 -8.86 -15.60 -9.14
C ASP A 113 -8.55 -16.33 -10.45
N LYS A 114 -8.52 -15.63 -11.58
CA LYS A 114 -8.20 -16.18 -12.89
C LYS A 114 -6.69 -16.34 -13.12
N ALA A 115 -5.87 -15.62 -12.38
CA ALA A 115 -4.41 -15.61 -12.53
C ALA A 115 -3.68 -16.63 -11.64
N LEU A 116 -4.37 -17.22 -10.65
CA LEU A 116 -3.76 -18.07 -9.62
C LEU A 116 -3.30 -19.45 -10.13
N GLY A 117 -3.73 -19.90 -11.32
CA GLY A 117 -3.43 -21.25 -11.81
C GLY A 117 -2.11 -21.43 -12.55
N ALA A 118 -1.58 -20.41 -13.19
CA ALA A 118 -0.46 -20.52 -14.11
C ALA A 118 0.90 -20.22 -13.46
N ARG A 119 1.94 -20.99 -13.83
CA ARG A 119 3.34 -20.63 -13.55
C ARG A 119 3.82 -19.63 -14.58
N ARG A 120 4.59 -18.64 -14.13
CA ARG A 120 5.10 -17.52 -14.93
C ARG A 120 6.61 -17.56 -15.01
N PHE A 121 7.14 -17.11 -16.12
CA PHE A 121 8.56 -16.83 -16.21
C PHE A 121 8.91 -15.54 -15.47
N LEU A 122 8.12 -14.47 -15.64
CA LEU A 122 8.36 -13.19 -14.99
C LEU A 122 7.03 -12.55 -14.56
N LEU A 123 7.00 -12.10 -13.31
CA LEU A 123 5.94 -11.25 -12.75
C LEU A 123 6.46 -9.82 -12.66
N PHE A 124 5.72 -8.85 -13.18
CA PHE A 124 5.96 -7.43 -12.94
C PHE A 124 4.81 -6.82 -12.17
N GLY A 125 5.08 -6.42 -10.92
CA GLY A 125 4.18 -5.60 -10.12
C GLY A 125 4.41 -4.13 -10.39
N ASN A 126 3.45 -3.49 -11.05
CA ASN A 126 3.49 -2.06 -11.33
C ASN A 126 2.77 -1.29 -10.22
N GLU A 127 3.49 -0.36 -9.58
CA GLU A 127 3.05 0.39 -8.40
C GLU A 127 2.62 -0.53 -7.25
N VAL A 128 3.54 -1.43 -6.84
CA VAL A 128 3.24 -2.50 -5.86
C VAL A 128 2.79 -2.00 -4.50
N ASN A 129 3.09 -0.75 -4.15
CA ASN A 129 2.63 -0.11 -2.92
C ASN A 129 1.09 0.04 -2.84
N SER A 130 0.37 -0.07 -3.96
CA SER A 130 -1.09 -0.09 -4.01
C SER A 130 -1.68 -1.52 -3.91
N LEU A 131 -0.85 -2.55 -4.01
CA LEU A 131 -1.28 -3.95 -4.00
C LEU A 131 -1.32 -4.52 -2.59
N LYS A 132 -2.27 -5.44 -2.34
CA LYS A 132 -2.30 -6.20 -1.08
C LYS A 132 -1.18 -7.24 -1.08
N PHE A 133 -0.53 -7.42 0.07
CA PHE A 133 0.55 -8.39 0.24
C PHE A 133 0.18 -9.79 -0.21
N GLU A 134 -0.95 -10.31 0.30
CA GLU A 134 -1.40 -11.69 0.05
C GLU A 134 -1.61 -11.98 -1.43
N VAL A 135 -2.13 -10.97 -2.14
CA VAL A 135 -2.37 -11.03 -3.58
C VAL A 135 -1.06 -11.11 -4.35
N PHE A 136 -0.13 -10.23 -4.05
CA PHE A 136 1.16 -10.18 -4.74
C PHE A 136 2.05 -11.38 -4.41
N ASP A 137 2.10 -11.79 -3.15
CA ASP A 137 2.89 -12.94 -2.69
C ASP A 137 2.43 -14.25 -3.34
N GLU A 138 1.11 -14.45 -3.51
CA GLU A 138 0.58 -15.63 -4.20
C GLU A 138 1.00 -15.70 -5.68
N LEU A 139 1.06 -14.55 -6.37
CA LEU A 139 1.57 -14.48 -7.74
C LEU A 139 3.09 -14.70 -7.80
N ALA A 140 3.83 -14.07 -6.87
CA ALA A 140 5.29 -14.13 -6.81
C ALA A 140 5.80 -15.56 -6.58
N ARG A 141 5.16 -16.32 -5.70
CA ARG A 141 5.50 -17.74 -5.43
C ARG A 141 5.39 -18.66 -6.68
N ARG A 142 4.65 -18.25 -7.69
CA ARG A 142 4.47 -18.99 -8.95
C ARG A 142 5.26 -18.40 -10.11
N SER A 143 6.18 -17.50 -9.81
CA SER A 143 7.01 -16.79 -10.80
C SER A 143 8.47 -17.16 -10.63
N GLU A 144 9.18 -17.32 -11.73
CA GLU A 144 10.62 -17.59 -11.69
C GLU A 144 11.43 -16.34 -11.36
N PHE A 145 10.99 -15.20 -11.90
CA PHE A 145 11.55 -13.86 -11.62
C PHE A 145 10.43 -12.91 -11.21
N VAL A 146 10.75 -11.98 -10.31
CA VAL A 146 9.84 -10.95 -9.82
C VAL A 146 10.48 -9.59 -10.04
N LEU A 147 9.76 -8.73 -10.73
CA LEU A 147 10.11 -7.34 -10.98
C LEU A 147 9.06 -6.44 -10.34
N MET A 148 9.48 -5.40 -9.65
CA MET A 148 8.58 -4.47 -8.96
C MET A 148 8.99 -3.03 -9.20
N ASP A 149 8.02 -2.13 -9.29
CA ASP A 149 8.27 -0.70 -9.16
C ASP A 149 7.31 -0.03 -8.20
N PHE A 150 7.76 1.07 -7.61
CA PHE A 150 6.94 1.94 -6.77
C PHE A 150 7.57 3.31 -6.54
N ASN A 151 6.73 4.27 -6.15
CA ASN A 151 7.16 5.52 -5.56
C ASN A 151 7.08 5.40 -4.03
N PRO A 152 8.11 5.79 -3.27
CA PRO A 152 8.14 5.59 -1.81
C PRO A 152 7.26 6.61 -1.07
N THR A 153 5.97 6.65 -1.38
CA THR A 153 5.01 7.56 -0.75
C THR A 153 4.82 7.25 0.72
N GLN A 154 4.81 5.98 1.07
CA GLN A 154 4.69 5.48 2.45
C GLN A 154 5.34 4.09 2.57
N GLN A 155 5.65 3.66 3.78
CA GLN A 155 6.06 2.28 4.03
C GLN A 155 4.90 1.31 3.77
N PHE A 156 5.24 0.14 3.23
CA PHE A 156 4.29 -0.92 2.95
C PHE A 156 4.98 -2.29 3.15
N TRP A 157 4.36 -3.37 2.73
CA TRP A 157 4.79 -4.74 3.00
C TRP A 157 6.11 -5.18 2.33
N LEU A 158 6.81 -4.32 1.58
CA LEU A 158 8.00 -4.69 0.81
C LEU A 158 9.09 -5.35 1.68
N GLU A 159 9.42 -4.78 2.82
CA GLU A 159 10.46 -5.30 3.71
C GLU A 159 10.14 -6.72 4.19
N LYS A 160 8.86 -6.95 4.56
CA LYS A 160 8.36 -8.29 4.88
C LYS A 160 8.50 -9.25 3.70
N PHE A 161 8.16 -8.81 2.49
CA PHE A 161 8.28 -9.62 1.28
C PHE A 161 9.74 -10.00 0.99
N LEU A 162 10.66 -9.06 1.07
CA LEU A 162 12.08 -9.29 0.76
C LEU A 162 12.77 -10.26 1.74
N GLN A 163 12.26 -10.44 2.94
CA GLN A 163 12.77 -11.46 3.89
C GLN A 163 12.64 -12.90 3.37
N TYR A 164 11.74 -13.14 2.42
CA TYR A 164 11.58 -14.47 1.79
C TYR A 164 12.51 -14.72 0.60
N TYR A 165 13.28 -13.71 0.16
CA TYR A 165 14.11 -13.80 -1.04
C TYR A 165 15.53 -13.28 -0.76
N GLU A 166 16.51 -14.19 -0.65
CA GLU A 166 17.90 -13.82 -0.44
C GLU A 166 18.52 -13.13 -1.67
N ASP A 167 18.13 -13.56 -2.88
CA ASP A 167 18.62 -13.03 -4.16
C ASP A 167 17.82 -11.86 -4.67
N HIS A 168 17.66 -10.83 -3.84
CA HIS A 168 17.00 -9.59 -4.24
C HIS A 168 17.98 -8.42 -4.44
N VAL A 169 17.52 -7.39 -5.15
CA VAL A 169 18.17 -6.09 -5.26
C VAL A 169 17.13 -4.97 -5.27
N VAL A 170 17.44 -3.88 -4.59
CA VAL A 170 16.64 -2.65 -4.61
C VAL A 170 17.45 -1.57 -5.33
N ILE A 171 16.93 -1.09 -6.45
CA ILE A 171 17.55 -0.07 -7.31
C ILE A 171 16.80 1.23 -7.12
N THR A 172 17.52 2.29 -6.76
CA THR A 172 16.91 3.62 -6.56
C THR A 172 17.14 4.50 -7.79
N SER A 173 16.09 5.22 -8.23
CA SER A 173 16.17 6.13 -9.37
C SER A 173 15.25 7.33 -9.25
N ASN A 174 15.69 8.47 -9.73
CA ASN A 174 14.90 9.69 -9.83
C ASN A 174 14.98 10.28 -11.26
N TYR A 175 14.41 11.44 -11.48
CA TYR A 175 14.34 12.09 -12.78
C TYR A 175 15.73 12.36 -13.42
N THR A 176 16.81 12.47 -12.64
CA THR A 176 18.17 12.72 -13.18
C THR A 176 18.74 11.50 -13.93
N HIS A 177 18.19 10.31 -13.65
CA HIS A 177 18.56 9.07 -14.34
C HIS A 177 17.83 8.88 -15.67
N ASN A 178 16.86 9.76 -16.00
CA ASN A 178 16.11 9.70 -17.23
C ASN A 178 16.60 10.73 -18.25
N PRO A 179 17.43 10.35 -19.24
CA PRO A 179 17.95 11.24 -20.24
C PRO A 179 16.89 11.72 -21.24
N PHE A 180 15.72 11.05 -21.27
CA PHE A 180 14.62 11.35 -22.20
C PHE A 180 13.55 12.27 -21.59
N LEU A 181 13.71 12.67 -20.30
CA LEU A 181 12.76 13.56 -19.65
C LEU A 181 12.88 14.97 -20.26
N PRO A 182 11.77 15.56 -20.77
CA PRO A 182 11.78 16.93 -21.28
C PRO A 182 12.23 17.94 -20.22
N ASP A 183 12.98 18.96 -20.62
CA ASP A 183 13.48 19.99 -19.71
C ASP A 183 12.36 20.72 -18.97
N THR A 184 11.20 20.92 -19.62
CA THR A 184 10.02 21.52 -18.99
C THR A 184 9.49 20.67 -17.82
N GLU A 185 9.49 19.37 -17.96
CA GLU A 185 9.08 18.45 -16.86
C GLU A 185 10.14 18.41 -15.76
N ARG A 186 11.44 18.42 -16.12
CA ARG A 186 12.53 18.51 -15.15
C ARG A 186 12.40 19.76 -14.28
N GLN A 187 12.20 20.92 -14.91
CA GLN A 187 12.00 22.19 -14.20
C GLN A 187 10.78 22.19 -13.30
N ARG A 188 9.67 21.53 -13.72
CA ARG A 188 8.47 21.40 -12.87
C ARG A 188 8.76 20.56 -11.63
N ILE A 189 9.46 19.45 -11.78
CA ILE A 189 9.84 18.58 -10.65
C ILE A 189 10.72 19.36 -9.67
N GLU A 190 11.75 20.06 -10.18
CA GLU A 190 12.68 20.83 -9.36
C GLU A 190 11.98 21.99 -8.63
N LYS A 191 11.13 22.73 -9.33
CA LYS A 191 10.34 23.81 -8.72
C LYS A 191 9.43 23.30 -7.61
N ARG A 192 8.73 22.17 -7.84
CA ARG A 192 7.87 21.57 -6.82
C ARG A 192 8.67 21.07 -5.63
N ALA A 193 9.80 20.42 -5.86
CA ALA A 193 10.68 19.94 -4.81
C ALA A 193 11.30 21.07 -3.96
N ALA A 194 11.49 22.26 -4.54
CA ALA A 194 11.93 23.43 -3.79
C ALA A 194 10.86 24.01 -2.84
N MET A 195 9.57 23.75 -3.13
CA MET A 195 8.43 24.28 -2.37
C MET A 195 7.80 23.25 -1.42
N ASP A 196 8.02 21.95 -1.66
CA ASP A 196 7.39 20.83 -0.97
C ASP A 196 8.49 19.84 -0.56
N SER A 197 8.84 19.86 0.71
CA SER A 197 9.90 19.02 1.28
C SER A 197 9.55 17.54 1.20
N ASN A 198 8.28 17.17 1.37
CA ASN A 198 7.82 15.79 1.25
C ASN A 198 7.86 15.31 -0.21
N PHE A 199 7.45 16.15 -1.15
CA PHE A 199 7.62 15.87 -2.57
C PHE A 199 9.10 15.64 -2.92
N ARG A 200 10.00 16.50 -2.43
CA ARG A 200 11.45 16.34 -2.59
C ARG A 200 11.92 14.99 -2.06
N ARG A 201 11.56 14.67 -0.80
CA ARG A 201 11.92 13.42 -0.13
C ARG A 201 11.49 12.19 -0.93
N ILE A 202 10.24 12.15 -1.39
CA ILE A 202 9.70 11.03 -2.16
C ILE A 202 10.30 10.94 -3.56
N HIS A 203 10.36 12.08 -4.28
CA HIS A 203 10.58 12.05 -5.72
C HIS A 203 11.99 12.41 -6.17
N ILE A 204 12.77 13.08 -5.31
CA ILE A 204 14.17 13.40 -5.58
C ILE A 204 15.10 12.48 -4.79
N ASP A 205 14.91 12.44 -3.45
CA ASP A 205 15.77 11.70 -2.55
C ASP A 205 15.40 10.21 -2.51
N CYS A 206 14.21 9.87 -3.05
CA CYS A 206 13.66 8.50 -3.11
C CYS A 206 13.60 7.84 -1.73
N GLU A 207 13.35 8.62 -0.70
CA GLU A 207 13.07 8.17 0.64
C GLU A 207 11.58 8.00 0.85
N TYR A 208 11.20 7.18 1.84
CA TYR A 208 9.79 7.12 2.22
C TYR A 208 9.31 8.48 2.68
N GLY A 209 8.17 8.89 2.15
CA GLY A 209 7.54 10.16 2.51
C GLY A 209 7.37 10.27 4.01
N SER A 210 7.67 11.44 4.54
CA SER A 210 7.18 11.85 5.83
C SER A 210 5.89 12.60 5.57
N TYR A 211 4.82 12.21 6.20
CA TYR A 211 3.65 13.07 6.20
C TYR A 211 3.97 14.31 7.04
N GLU A 212 4.44 15.38 6.40
CA GLU A 212 4.30 16.70 7.00
C GLU A 212 2.79 16.92 7.15
N GLY A 213 2.33 16.89 8.39
CA GLY A 213 0.91 16.89 8.69
C GLY A 213 0.40 15.63 9.38
N LEU A 214 1.21 14.59 9.55
CA LEU A 214 0.83 13.49 10.45
C LEU A 214 0.55 14.07 11.83
N VAL A 215 -0.63 13.75 12.30
CA VAL A 215 -1.04 14.14 13.64
C VAL A 215 -0.17 13.42 14.68
N PHE A 216 0.16 12.14 14.44
CA PHE A 216 0.95 11.31 15.35
C PHE A 216 2.27 10.90 14.68
N ASN A 217 3.35 11.58 15.01
CA ASN A 217 4.66 11.42 14.37
C ASN A 217 5.47 10.25 14.92
N ALA A 218 5.20 9.80 16.14
CA ALA A 218 5.94 8.74 16.80
C ALA A 218 5.03 7.95 17.74
N PHE A 219 5.15 6.62 17.69
CA PHE A 219 4.58 5.69 18.66
C PHE A 219 5.41 4.41 18.71
N ASN A 220 5.37 3.71 19.84
CA ASN A 220 6.07 2.46 20.04
C ASN A 220 5.13 1.28 19.85
N ILE A 221 5.64 0.21 19.24
CA ILE A 221 4.92 -1.07 19.16
C ILE A 221 5.38 -1.93 20.33
N ILE A 222 4.42 -2.46 21.10
CA ILE A 222 4.65 -3.32 22.24
C ILE A 222 3.95 -4.67 22.03
N GLU A 223 4.46 -5.73 22.67
CA GLU A 223 3.85 -7.06 22.54
C GLU A 223 2.56 -7.19 23.35
N GLN A 224 2.52 -6.63 24.56
CA GLN A 224 1.40 -6.74 25.48
C GLN A 224 1.20 -5.46 26.27
N LEU A 225 -0.05 -5.24 26.70
CA LEU A 225 -0.38 -4.17 27.63
C LEU A 225 0.27 -4.42 29.01
N PRO A 226 0.80 -3.39 29.67
CA PRO A 226 1.34 -3.54 31.02
C PRO A 226 0.25 -3.90 32.04
N GLU A 227 0.61 -4.67 33.05
CA GLU A 227 -0.26 -4.99 34.19
C GLU A 227 -0.33 -3.84 35.21
N GLY A 228 -1.39 -3.85 36.01
CA GLY A 228 -1.54 -2.89 37.14
C GLY A 228 -1.92 -1.48 36.71
N ILE A 229 -2.54 -1.35 35.57
CA ILE A 229 -3.09 -0.06 35.05
C ILE A 229 -4.61 -0.20 34.96
N ASP A 230 -5.31 0.90 35.29
CA ASP A 230 -6.74 1.01 35.03
C ASP A 230 -6.99 1.25 33.55
N TYR A 231 -7.87 0.47 32.96
CA TYR A 231 -8.20 0.56 31.54
C TYR A 231 -9.65 1.00 31.32
N THR A 232 -9.82 1.90 30.35
CA THR A 232 -11.12 2.33 29.81
C THR A 232 -11.23 1.88 28.36
N TYR A 233 -12.45 1.74 27.86
CA TYR A 233 -12.69 1.34 26.48
C TYR A 233 -13.27 2.47 25.67
N GLY A 234 -12.72 2.71 24.49
CA GLY A 234 -13.26 3.64 23.47
C GLY A 234 -14.05 2.86 22.43
N LEU A 235 -15.27 3.29 22.14
CA LEU A 235 -16.16 2.66 21.16
C LEU A 235 -16.59 3.66 20.11
N ASP A 236 -16.38 3.32 18.84
CA ASP A 236 -16.92 4.02 17.68
C ASP A 236 -17.79 3.07 16.86
N TRP A 237 -19.00 3.53 16.46
CA TRP A 237 -19.93 2.73 15.69
C TRP A 237 -19.75 2.94 14.20
N GLY A 238 -19.65 1.84 13.46
CA GLY A 238 -19.81 1.78 12.02
C GLY A 238 -20.78 0.66 11.65
N TYR A 239 -21.29 0.67 10.43
CA TYR A 239 -22.19 -0.39 9.97
C TYR A 239 -21.78 -0.92 8.60
N SER A 240 -22.17 -0.25 7.50
CA SER A 240 -21.99 -0.80 6.15
C SER A 240 -20.59 -0.61 5.59
N ASN A 241 -20.10 0.63 5.58
CA ASN A 241 -18.83 0.98 4.99
C ASN A 241 -17.75 1.24 6.06
N ASP A 242 -18.16 1.76 7.21
CA ASP A 242 -17.28 2.05 8.32
C ASP A 242 -17.32 0.90 9.34
N PRO A 243 -16.19 0.45 9.87
CA PRO A 243 -16.15 -0.59 10.88
C PRO A 243 -16.56 -0.06 12.25
N THR A 244 -17.23 -0.88 13.04
CA THR A 244 -17.30 -0.67 14.49
C THR A 244 -15.94 -0.96 15.08
N ALA A 245 -15.40 0.01 15.83
CA ALA A 245 -14.08 -0.06 16.44
C ALA A 245 -14.20 -0.01 17.96
N LEU A 246 -13.51 -0.93 18.66
CA LEU A 246 -13.38 -0.96 20.10
C LEU A 246 -11.89 -1.02 20.46
N VAL A 247 -11.43 -0.07 21.24
CA VAL A 247 -10.05 0.01 21.73
C VAL A 247 -10.00 0.03 23.24
N LYS A 248 -9.02 -0.65 23.83
CA LYS A 248 -8.71 -0.61 25.25
C LYS A 248 -7.58 0.36 25.49
N ILE A 249 -7.77 1.32 26.40
CA ILE A 249 -6.87 2.45 26.62
C ILE A 249 -6.52 2.55 28.09
N GLY A 250 -5.23 2.74 28.39
CA GLY A 250 -4.75 2.96 29.74
C GLY A 250 -3.66 4.04 29.76
N ILE A 251 -3.57 4.78 30.86
CA ILE A 251 -2.54 5.82 31.06
C ILE A 251 -1.77 5.53 32.33
N ARG A 252 -0.44 5.63 32.25
CA ARG A 252 0.46 5.54 33.39
C ARG A 252 1.55 6.60 33.27
N GLY A 253 1.44 7.68 34.08
CA GLY A 253 2.31 8.84 33.93
C GLY A 253 2.14 9.50 32.56
N ASP A 254 3.24 9.62 31.83
CA ASP A 254 3.27 10.20 30.49
C ASP A 254 3.07 9.15 29.37
N ASP A 255 2.82 7.88 29.73
CA ASP A 255 2.65 6.78 28.77
C ASP A 255 1.16 6.49 28.54
N LEU A 256 0.75 6.47 27.27
CA LEU A 256 -0.58 6.06 26.78
C LEU A 256 -0.47 4.70 26.11
N PHE A 257 -1.23 3.72 26.56
CA PHE A 257 -1.27 2.36 26.04
C PHE A 257 -2.58 2.12 25.31
N ILE A 258 -2.49 1.56 24.08
CA ILE A 258 -3.64 1.32 23.21
C ILE A 258 -3.60 -0.14 22.73
N ASP A 259 -4.76 -0.81 22.79
CA ASP A 259 -4.92 -2.17 22.32
C ASP A 259 -6.27 -2.33 21.60
N GLU A 260 -6.22 -2.73 20.34
CA GLU A 260 -7.40 -2.97 19.50
C GLU A 260 -8.11 -4.25 19.94
N GLN A 261 -9.37 -4.12 20.33
CA GLN A 261 -10.21 -5.25 20.73
C GLN A 261 -11.11 -5.73 19.59
N LEU A 262 -11.62 -4.79 18.79
CA LEU A 262 -12.53 -5.07 17.69
C LEU A 262 -12.36 -4.02 16.58
N TYR A 263 -12.39 -4.48 15.33
CA TYR A 263 -12.47 -3.63 14.13
C TYR A 263 -13.22 -4.41 13.06
N ARG A 264 -14.54 -4.18 12.93
CA ARG A 264 -15.38 -5.00 12.07
C ARG A 264 -16.62 -4.26 11.58
N THR A 265 -17.00 -4.46 10.30
CA THR A 265 -18.24 -3.96 9.70
C THR A 265 -19.42 -4.91 9.91
N GLY A 266 -20.65 -4.41 9.76
CA GLY A 266 -21.85 -5.20 9.73
C GLY A 266 -22.33 -5.72 11.09
N LEU A 267 -21.88 -5.10 12.20
CA LEU A 267 -22.31 -5.50 13.55
C LEU A 267 -23.56 -4.72 13.97
N THR A 268 -24.53 -5.45 14.51
CA THR A 268 -25.67 -4.86 15.22
C THR A 268 -25.30 -4.60 16.69
N ASN A 269 -26.11 -3.78 17.39
CA ASN A 269 -25.94 -3.57 18.83
C ASN A 269 -26.06 -4.89 19.63
N ALA A 270 -26.90 -5.82 19.15
CA ALA A 270 -27.04 -7.14 19.78
C ALA A 270 -25.79 -8.00 19.61
N ASP A 271 -25.18 -8.01 18.41
CA ASP A 271 -23.90 -8.71 18.16
C ASP A 271 -22.80 -8.13 19.06
N LEU A 272 -22.67 -6.80 19.07
CA LEU A 272 -21.68 -6.12 19.91
C LEU A 272 -21.87 -6.45 21.39
N THR A 273 -23.09 -6.36 21.90
CA THR A 273 -23.44 -6.70 23.30
C THR A 273 -23.01 -8.11 23.65
N GLY A 274 -23.22 -9.08 22.75
CA GLY A 274 -22.79 -10.47 22.93
C GLY A 274 -21.28 -10.67 22.94
N MET A 275 -20.52 -9.81 22.25
CA MET A 275 -19.06 -9.91 22.14
C MET A 275 -18.31 -9.24 23.29
N LEU A 276 -18.85 -8.19 23.92
CA LEU A 276 -18.17 -7.40 24.95
C LEU A 276 -17.57 -8.24 26.12
N PRO A 277 -18.26 -9.26 26.65
CA PRO A 277 -17.67 -10.10 27.70
C PRO A 277 -16.41 -10.85 27.27
N GLY A 278 -16.32 -11.22 25.97
CA GLY A 278 -15.14 -11.87 25.40
C GLY A 278 -13.89 -10.98 25.37
N PHE A 279 -14.07 -9.66 25.42
CA PHE A 279 -13.00 -8.68 25.52
C PHE A 279 -12.65 -8.31 26.97
N GLY A 280 -13.22 -9.01 27.95
CA GLY A 280 -13.03 -8.75 29.37
C GLY A 280 -13.86 -7.59 29.92
N ILE A 281 -14.87 -7.14 29.19
CA ILE A 281 -15.77 -6.06 29.61
C ILE A 281 -16.96 -6.68 30.37
N ARG A 282 -16.95 -6.52 31.68
CA ARG A 282 -18.01 -7.02 32.56
C ARG A 282 -19.09 -5.94 32.73
N ALA A 283 -20.34 -6.36 32.70
CA ALA A 283 -21.45 -5.46 32.97
C ALA A 283 -21.26 -4.71 34.30
N ARG A 284 -21.52 -3.41 34.30
CA ARG A 284 -21.43 -2.45 35.44
C ARG A 284 -20.02 -2.12 35.95
N TYR A 285 -18.96 -2.75 35.42
CA TYR A 285 -17.61 -2.52 35.93
C TYR A 285 -16.78 -1.66 34.97
N GLU A 286 -16.36 -2.21 33.88
CA GLU A 286 -15.46 -1.54 32.93
C GLU A 286 -16.21 -0.40 32.24
N GLU A 287 -15.58 0.78 32.18
CA GLU A 287 -16.16 1.94 31.54
C GLU A 287 -15.92 1.90 30.04
N ILE A 288 -16.99 2.16 29.28
CA ILE A 288 -16.96 2.36 27.84
C ILE A 288 -17.31 3.82 27.54
N VAL A 289 -16.43 4.53 26.86
CA VAL A 289 -16.70 5.88 26.33
C VAL A 289 -16.98 5.73 24.83
N ALA A 290 -18.16 6.13 24.41
CA ALA A 290 -18.64 5.89 23.06
C ALA A 290 -18.94 7.17 22.30
N ASP A 291 -18.88 7.14 20.97
CA ASP A 291 -19.27 8.30 20.15
C ASP A 291 -20.71 8.74 20.50
N SER A 292 -20.85 10.02 20.82
CA SER A 292 -22.12 10.62 21.21
C SER A 292 -23.12 10.81 20.05
N ALA A 293 -22.71 10.58 18.80
CA ALA A 293 -23.58 10.66 17.63
C ALA A 293 -24.66 9.56 17.60
N GLU A 294 -24.46 8.47 18.36
CA GLU A 294 -25.32 7.28 18.39
C GLU A 294 -26.05 7.08 19.75
N PRO A 295 -26.91 8.01 20.18
CA PRO A 295 -27.53 7.96 21.51
C PRO A 295 -28.44 6.72 21.71
N LYS A 296 -29.05 6.19 20.64
CA LYS A 296 -29.86 4.98 20.71
C LYS A 296 -29.01 3.74 20.99
N SER A 297 -27.86 3.64 20.33
CA SER A 297 -26.93 2.53 20.51
C SER A 297 -26.32 2.55 21.92
N ILE A 298 -26.00 3.75 22.46
CA ILE A 298 -25.57 3.92 23.85
C ILE A 298 -26.63 3.41 24.81
N GLU A 299 -27.90 3.77 24.59
CA GLU A 299 -29.01 3.35 25.46
C GLU A 299 -29.26 1.85 25.40
N ASP A 300 -29.13 1.23 24.22
CA ASP A 300 -29.27 -0.22 24.06
C ASP A 300 -28.22 -0.98 24.89
N LEU A 301 -26.95 -0.59 24.82
CA LEU A 301 -25.87 -1.22 25.60
C LEU A 301 -26.05 -0.93 27.12
N ARG A 302 -26.53 0.25 27.50
CA ARG A 302 -26.82 0.59 28.88
C ARG A 302 -27.94 -0.29 29.44
N ARG A 303 -29.03 -0.54 28.69
CA ARG A 303 -30.10 -1.45 29.06
C ARG A 303 -29.64 -2.91 29.16
N ALA A 304 -28.64 -3.28 28.35
CA ALA A 304 -27.95 -4.56 28.46
C ALA A 304 -27.04 -4.66 29.69
N GLY A 305 -26.91 -3.59 30.48
CA GLY A 305 -26.21 -3.52 31.77
C GLY A 305 -24.76 -3.06 31.70
N PHE A 306 -24.27 -2.56 30.55
CA PHE A 306 -22.89 -2.07 30.45
C PHE A 306 -22.75 -0.64 30.98
N ASN A 307 -21.58 -0.34 31.56
CA ASN A 307 -21.22 0.99 32.03
C ASN A 307 -20.71 1.84 30.86
N ILE A 308 -21.65 2.37 30.07
CA ILE A 308 -21.36 3.13 28.85
C ILE A 308 -21.78 4.59 28.99
N LYS A 309 -20.89 5.49 28.55
CA LYS A 309 -21.07 6.96 28.56
C LYS A 309 -20.82 7.54 27.18
N PRO A 310 -21.56 8.60 26.79
CA PRO A 310 -21.23 9.34 25.58
C PRO A 310 -19.92 10.12 25.77
N ALA A 311 -19.10 10.19 24.73
CA ALA A 311 -17.96 11.09 24.69
C ALA A 311 -18.42 12.55 24.77
N ALA A 312 -17.73 13.37 25.52
CA ALA A 312 -17.99 14.80 25.58
C ALA A 312 -17.57 15.44 24.23
N LYS A 313 -18.54 16.00 23.50
CA LYS A 313 -18.31 16.74 22.26
C LYS A 313 -18.58 18.24 22.51
N GLY A 314 -17.67 19.08 22.00
CA GLY A 314 -17.78 20.53 22.00
C GLY A 314 -17.07 21.11 20.79
N PRO A 315 -17.15 22.42 20.55
CA PRO A 315 -16.30 23.07 19.57
C PRO A 315 -14.84 22.72 19.82
N ASP A 316 -14.11 22.36 18.77
CA ASP A 316 -12.69 21.95 18.82
C ASP A 316 -12.36 20.68 19.63
N SER A 317 -13.36 19.87 20.03
CA SER A 317 -13.13 18.66 20.83
C SER A 317 -12.18 17.64 20.16
N ILE A 318 -12.19 17.52 18.83
CA ILE A 318 -11.28 16.66 18.08
C ILE A 318 -9.84 17.17 18.23
N ARG A 319 -9.61 18.49 18.08
CA ARG A 319 -8.28 19.10 18.20
C ARG A 319 -7.75 18.98 19.63
N ALA A 320 -8.59 19.25 20.61
CA ALA A 320 -8.23 19.09 22.03
C ALA A 320 -7.90 17.62 22.38
N GLY A 321 -8.65 16.66 21.82
CA GLY A 321 -8.36 15.23 21.99
C GLY A 321 -7.03 14.83 21.37
N ILE A 322 -6.73 15.30 20.16
CA ILE A 322 -5.44 15.09 19.49
C ILE A 322 -4.30 15.68 20.33
N ASP A 323 -4.45 16.92 20.79
CA ASP A 323 -3.42 17.61 21.60
C ASP A 323 -3.18 16.89 22.94
N MET A 324 -4.22 16.33 23.55
CA MET A 324 -4.10 15.48 24.73
C MET A 324 -3.30 14.21 24.45
N ILE A 325 -3.64 13.48 23.38
CA ILE A 325 -2.92 12.25 23.01
C ILE A 325 -1.44 12.56 22.72
N LYS A 326 -1.14 13.67 22.07
CA LYS A 326 0.23 14.10 21.73
C LYS A 326 1.10 14.47 22.94
N GLN A 327 0.51 14.70 24.10
CA GLN A 327 1.24 14.93 25.35
C GLN A 327 1.80 13.65 25.95
N HIS A 328 1.41 12.49 25.42
CA HIS A 328 1.82 11.19 25.93
C HIS A 328 2.76 10.46 24.97
N HIS A 329 3.59 9.59 25.52
CA HIS A 329 4.31 8.56 24.75
C HIS A 329 3.34 7.45 24.39
N ILE A 330 3.02 7.34 23.12
CA ILE A 330 2.01 6.38 22.63
C ILE A 330 2.64 5.00 22.47
N HIS A 331 2.03 3.99 23.07
CA HIS A 331 2.38 2.58 22.96
C HIS A 331 1.20 1.78 22.42
N VAL A 332 1.38 1.06 21.33
CA VAL A 332 0.32 0.28 20.66
C VAL A 332 0.72 -1.18 20.61
N THR A 333 -0.19 -2.09 20.95
CA THR A 333 0.11 -3.51 20.85
C THR A 333 0.30 -3.94 19.39
N ALA A 334 1.23 -4.87 19.13
CA ALA A 334 1.54 -5.35 17.77
C ALA A 334 0.31 -5.94 17.04
N ARG A 335 -0.66 -6.48 17.78
CA ARG A 335 -1.90 -7.04 17.23
C ARG A 335 -2.92 -5.97 16.76
N SER A 336 -2.74 -4.71 17.16
CA SER A 336 -3.62 -3.57 16.84
C SER A 336 -3.37 -3.02 15.44
N VAL A 337 -3.53 -3.89 14.43
CA VAL A 337 -3.13 -3.60 13.04
C VAL A 337 -3.85 -2.38 12.47
N ASN A 338 -5.15 -2.22 12.77
CA ASN A 338 -5.93 -1.11 12.24
C ASN A 338 -5.61 0.20 12.97
N VAL A 339 -5.43 0.18 14.30
CA VAL A 339 -4.97 1.36 15.07
C VAL A 339 -3.59 1.83 14.57
N ILE A 340 -2.66 0.90 14.34
CA ILE A 340 -1.34 1.22 13.79
C ILE A 340 -1.46 1.88 12.40
N LYS A 341 -2.35 1.34 11.56
CA LYS A 341 -2.64 1.90 10.23
C LYS A 341 -3.23 3.30 10.32
N GLU A 342 -4.20 3.52 11.20
CA GLU A 342 -4.82 4.83 11.41
C GLU A 342 -3.77 5.85 11.91
N LEU A 343 -3.00 5.55 12.96
CA LEU A 343 -1.97 6.44 13.48
C LEU A 343 -0.91 6.82 12.43
N ARG A 344 -0.58 5.91 11.53
CA ARG A 344 0.37 6.14 10.43
C ARG A 344 -0.18 7.01 9.30
N ASN A 345 -1.50 7.12 9.19
CA ASN A 345 -2.16 7.81 8.09
C ASN A 345 -2.99 9.03 8.53
N TYR A 346 -3.18 9.22 9.84
CA TYR A 346 -3.99 10.31 10.36
C TYR A 346 -3.26 11.65 10.19
N SER A 347 -3.75 12.49 9.31
CA SER A 347 -3.13 13.75 8.91
C SER A 347 -4.11 14.90 8.98
N TRP A 348 -3.59 16.11 9.21
CA TRP A 348 -4.38 17.33 9.05
C TRP A 348 -4.75 17.49 7.57
N VAL A 349 -6.02 17.77 7.30
CA VAL A 349 -6.46 18.24 5.98
C VAL A 349 -5.92 19.66 5.85
N MET A 350 -5.01 19.89 4.92
CA MET A 350 -4.58 21.25 4.57
C MET A 350 -5.58 21.78 3.55
N ASP A 351 -6.26 22.87 3.93
CA ASP A 351 -7.15 23.64 3.04
C ASP A 351 -6.35 24.30 1.91
#